data_8be31df43c73b94e8bc995a2072c73c3
#
_entry.id   8be31df43c73b94e8bc995a2072c73c3
#
_cell.length_a   1.000
_cell.length_b   1.000
_cell.length_c   1.000
_cell.angle_alpha   90.00
_cell.angle_beta   90.00
_cell.angle_gamma   90.00
#
_symmetry.space_group_name_H-M   'P 1'
#
loop_
_entity.id
_entity.type
_entity.pdbx_description
1 polymer ?
#
loop_
_entity_poly.entity_id
_entity_poly.type
_entity_poly.pdbx_seq_one_letter_code
_entity_poly.pdbx_strand_id
1 'polypeptide(L)'
;MLKRKVSAIWVLILAVITASACIFATVIYIRYGRQAPDKARELGQFRFLKAESDSAGVSFEVVNVREVGSDVVMDLQWVNNSGNPIAYGEAYELYRLKDGKWEKIDTKLFFPDICYCINSGSVGRISYTIPGHVGMIAGERYRLQTEFRFQYGDEYFELLKNRLEFEVVKATEYIMKEAYTYRSEHDFATLYLDPDNNTFSFSLSVLSSYWPHGRYTEKSGHIICKAADNTGNTYTFRREKDSLVFVAGRSSEIPQWSLSDRKAIGGVLDGAVFVAVPTKNNHWCTTS
;
A
#
# COMPACT_ATOMS: atom_id res chain seq x y z
N MET A 1 29.17 -6.35 67.98
CA MET A 1 29.75 -5.76 66.74
C MET A 1 29.29 -6.44 65.43
N LEU A 2 28.96 -7.72 65.41
CA LEU A 2 28.57 -8.48 64.19
C LEU A 2 27.23 -8.01 63.60
N LYS A 3 26.20 -7.71 64.40
CA LYS A 3 24.84 -7.28 63.91
C LYS A 3 24.86 -5.99 63.12
N ARG A 4 25.75 -5.02 63.38
CA ARG A 4 25.88 -3.79 62.61
C ARG A 4 26.51 -3.97 61.21
N LYS A 5 27.42 -4.92 61.03
CA LYS A 5 28.06 -5.19 59.77
C LYS A 5 27.10 -5.88 58.77
N VAL A 6 26.21 -6.76 59.30
CA VAL A 6 25.22 -7.47 58.44
C VAL A 6 24.19 -6.46 57.93
N SER A 7 23.76 -5.49 58.72
CA SER A 7 22.81 -4.45 58.28
C SER A 7 23.39 -3.56 57.15
N ALA A 8 24.66 -3.18 57.25
CA ALA A 8 25.34 -2.38 56.22
C ALA A 8 25.48 -3.13 54.87
N ILE A 9 25.74 -4.43 54.91
CA ILE A 9 25.83 -5.25 53.71
C ILE A 9 24.47 -5.35 53.02
N TRP A 10 23.37 -5.54 53.76
CA TRP A 10 22.01 -5.59 53.18
C TRP A 10 21.58 -4.28 52.56
N VAL A 11 21.93 -3.13 53.18
CA VAL A 11 21.68 -1.79 52.63
C VAL A 11 22.45 -1.58 51.32
N LEU A 12 23.71 -2.06 51.24
CA LEU A 12 24.50 -1.97 50.02
C LEU A 12 23.94 -2.83 48.90
N ILE A 13 23.54 -4.06 49.21
CA ILE A 13 22.90 -4.97 48.21
C ILE A 13 21.59 -4.37 47.69
N LEU A 14 20.77 -3.82 48.56
CA LEU A 14 19.51 -3.19 48.15
C LEU A 14 19.74 -1.96 47.25
N ALA A 15 20.76 -1.15 47.57
CA ALA A 15 21.14 0.01 46.75
C ALA A 15 21.65 -0.38 45.38
N VAL A 16 22.41 -1.47 45.27
CA VAL A 16 22.89 -2.00 43.97
C VAL A 16 21.72 -2.55 43.12
N ILE A 17 20.79 -3.27 43.75
CA ILE A 17 19.60 -3.80 43.08
C ILE A 17 18.72 -2.66 42.56
N THR A 18 18.46 -1.63 43.37
CA THR A 18 17.65 -0.48 42.95
C THR A 18 18.34 0.33 41.85
N ALA A 19 19.64 0.57 41.94
CA ALA A 19 20.40 1.25 40.89
C ALA A 19 20.37 0.46 39.56
N SER A 20 20.53 -0.86 39.63
CA SER A 20 20.46 -1.73 38.45
C SER A 20 19.06 -1.75 37.83
N ALA A 21 18.00 -1.79 38.64
CA ALA A 21 16.61 -1.69 38.18
C ALA A 21 16.30 -0.34 37.52
N CYS A 22 16.82 0.77 38.08
CA CYS A 22 16.68 2.10 37.49
C CYS A 22 17.42 2.22 36.16
N ILE A 23 18.65 1.68 36.08
CA ILE A 23 19.42 1.66 34.84
C ILE A 23 18.69 0.81 33.78
N PHE A 24 18.16 -0.36 34.14
CA PHE A 24 17.41 -1.22 33.25
C PHE A 24 16.10 -0.55 32.76
N ALA A 25 15.36 0.07 33.67
CA ALA A 25 14.15 0.85 33.34
C ALA A 25 14.51 2.04 32.44
N THR A 26 15.63 2.73 32.67
CA THR A 26 16.08 3.84 31.83
C THR A 26 16.53 3.36 30.46
N VAL A 27 17.22 2.22 30.35
CA VAL A 27 17.59 1.63 29.07
C VAL A 27 16.36 1.15 28.30
N ILE A 28 15.38 0.54 28.98
CA ILE A 28 14.10 0.17 28.40
C ILE A 28 13.36 1.43 27.95
N TYR A 29 13.29 2.47 28.77
CA TYR A 29 12.65 3.75 28.42
C TYR A 29 13.35 4.43 27.24
N ILE A 30 14.69 4.45 27.20
CA ILE A 30 15.46 4.99 26.06
C ILE A 30 15.29 4.14 24.80
N ARG A 31 15.21 2.82 24.94
CA ARG A 31 15.10 1.89 23.80
C ARG A 31 13.69 1.72 23.27
N TYR A 32 12.67 1.86 24.14
CA TYR A 32 11.27 1.59 23.81
C TYR A 32 10.34 2.79 24.12
N GLY A 33 10.74 3.73 24.96
CA GLY A 33 9.94 4.90 25.36
C GLY A 33 10.24 6.17 24.59
N ARG A 34 11.25 6.20 23.74
CA ARG A 34 11.39 7.23 22.73
C ARG A 34 10.60 6.84 21.49
N GLN A 35 9.30 6.83 21.62
CA GLN A 35 8.52 7.50 20.60
C GLN A 35 8.90 8.98 20.74
N ALA A 36 9.91 9.42 19.99
CA ALA A 36 10.19 10.83 19.88
C ALA A 36 8.89 11.51 19.44
N PRO A 37 8.52 12.66 20.03
CA PRO A 37 7.36 13.39 19.54
C PRO A 37 7.62 13.65 18.06
N ASP A 38 6.76 13.10 17.24
CA ASP A 38 6.52 13.27 15.84
C ASP A 38 7.38 14.34 15.15
N LYS A 39 8.64 14.04 14.88
CA LYS A 39 9.28 14.68 13.74
C LYS A 39 8.67 14.01 12.52
N ALA A 40 7.77 14.72 11.86
CA ALA A 40 7.18 14.31 10.63
C ALA A 40 8.31 13.80 9.70
N ARG A 41 8.27 12.49 9.39
CA ARG A 41 9.29 11.86 8.56
C ARG A 41 8.89 12.06 7.12
N GLU A 42 9.75 12.68 6.34
CA GLU A 42 9.55 12.82 4.91
C GLU A 42 10.18 11.64 4.17
N LEU A 43 9.41 10.99 3.31
CA LEU A 43 9.85 9.96 2.38
C LEU A 43 9.22 10.25 1.02
N GLY A 44 10.07 10.58 0.06
CA GLY A 44 9.61 10.99 -1.26
C GLY A 44 8.75 12.25 -1.18
N GLN A 45 7.53 12.12 -1.70
CA GLN A 45 6.54 13.20 -1.74
C GLN A 45 5.62 13.25 -0.53
N PHE A 46 5.85 12.43 0.49
CA PHE A 46 4.96 12.30 1.64
C PHE A 46 5.66 12.74 2.92
N ARG A 47 4.90 13.45 3.74
CA ARG A 47 5.23 13.73 5.14
C ARG A 47 4.32 12.89 6.03
N PHE A 48 4.89 11.90 6.71
CA PHE A 48 4.16 11.06 7.66
C PHE A 48 3.99 11.80 8.97
N LEU A 49 2.74 11.94 9.40
CA LEU A 49 2.35 12.76 10.54
C LEU A 49 2.18 11.94 11.80
N LYS A 50 1.48 10.79 11.69
CA LYS A 50 1.09 9.99 12.83
C LYS A 50 0.84 8.53 12.42
N ALA A 51 1.26 7.60 13.28
CA ALA A 51 0.87 6.20 13.22
C ALA A 51 0.19 5.82 14.54
N GLU A 52 -0.99 5.22 14.46
CA GLU A 52 -1.78 4.79 15.62
C GLU A 52 -2.22 3.35 15.46
N SER A 53 -2.27 2.62 16.56
CA SER A 53 -2.81 1.27 16.63
C SER A 53 -3.85 1.18 17.75
N ASP A 54 -4.90 0.40 17.53
CA ASP A 54 -5.89 0.09 18.58
C ASP A 54 -5.29 -0.82 19.68
N SER A 55 -4.09 -1.37 19.46
CA SER A 55 -3.34 -2.14 20.46
C SER A 55 -1.99 -1.52 20.78
N ALA A 56 -1.71 -1.26 22.04
CA ALA A 56 -0.43 -0.72 22.49
C ALA A 56 0.78 -1.62 22.20
N GLY A 57 0.57 -2.91 22.00
CA GLY A 57 1.63 -3.89 21.69
C GLY A 57 1.88 -4.08 20.20
N VAL A 58 1.09 -3.44 19.34
CA VAL A 58 1.23 -3.53 17.88
C VAL A 58 1.51 -2.16 17.32
N SER A 59 2.55 -2.04 16.53
CA SER A 59 2.88 -0.79 15.84
C SER A 59 3.26 -1.07 14.38
N PHE A 60 3.23 -0.04 13.56
CA PHE A 60 3.69 -0.12 12.18
C PHE A 60 4.31 1.21 11.78
N GLU A 61 5.24 1.14 10.85
CA GLU A 61 5.91 2.32 10.30
C GLU A 61 6.15 2.14 8.81
N VAL A 62 6.19 3.24 8.08
CA VAL A 62 6.61 3.26 6.68
C VAL A 62 8.13 3.18 6.64
N VAL A 63 8.66 2.15 6.00
CA VAL A 63 10.11 1.97 5.85
C VAL A 63 10.62 2.48 4.51
N ASN A 64 9.74 2.48 3.49
CA ASN A 64 10.09 2.97 2.16
C ASN A 64 8.83 3.44 1.41
N VAL A 65 9.02 4.35 0.48
CA VAL A 65 8.01 4.78 -0.49
C VAL A 65 8.66 4.80 -1.86
N ARG A 66 7.99 4.23 -2.82
CA ARG A 66 8.44 4.20 -4.22
C ARG A 66 7.27 4.45 -5.15
N GLU A 67 7.57 5.08 -6.25
CA GLU A 67 6.63 5.25 -7.34
C GLU A 67 6.82 4.11 -8.34
N VAL A 68 5.72 3.53 -8.76
CA VAL A 68 5.70 2.43 -9.71
C VAL A 68 4.65 2.74 -10.77
N GLY A 69 5.11 3.29 -11.90
CA GLY A 69 4.21 3.89 -12.86
C GLY A 69 3.50 5.09 -12.26
N SER A 70 2.18 5.09 -12.29
CA SER A 70 1.34 6.10 -11.64
C SER A 70 1.03 5.80 -10.17
N ASP A 71 1.35 4.61 -9.72
CA ASP A 71 0.98 4.14 -8.39
C ASP A 71 2.04 4.50 -7.36
N VAL A 72 1.61 4.68 -6.13
CA VAL A 72 2.49 4.84 -4.98
C VAL A 72 2.49 3.57 -4.17
N VAL A 73 3.66 2.98 -3.96
CA VAL A 73 3.82 1.80 -3.11
C VAL A 73 4.49 2.22 -1.81
N MET A 74 3.80 1.99 -0.71
CA MET A 74 4.29 2.20 0.65
C MET A 74 4.67 0.86 1.27
N ASP A 75 5.96 0.66 1.52
CA ASP A 75 6.44 -0.52 2.22
C ASP A 75 6.37 -0.26 3.72
N LEU A 76 5.55 -1.02 4.43
CA LEU A 76 5.33 -0.90 5.86
C LEU A 76 5.99 -2.06 6.61
N GLN A 77 6.56 -1.74 7.76
CA GLN A 77 7.03 -2.72 8.73
C GLN A 77 6.09 -2.74 9.93
N TRP A 78 5.54 -3.90 10.21
CA TRP A 78 4.75 -4.19 11.39
C TRP A 78 5.63 -4.73 12.49
N VAL A 79 5.41 -4.30 13.73
CA VAL A 79 6.10 -4.80 14.91
C VAL A 79 5.05 -5.30 15.90
N ASN A 80 5.14 -6.56 16.25
CA ASN A 80 4.22 -7.19 17.20
C ASN A 80 4.92 -7.48 18.53
N ASN A 81 4.64 -6.65 19.53
CA ASN A 81 5.09 -6.83 20.92
C ASN A 81 3.90 -7.08 21.87
N SER A 82 2.76 -7.52 21.37
CA SER A 82 1.53 -7.66 22.14
C SER A 82 1.46 -8.89 23.07
N GLY A 83 2.41 -9.80 22.95
CA GLY A 83 2.37 -11.09 23.66
C GLY A 83 1.65 -12.20 22.91
N ASN A 84 0.86 -11.90 21.89
CA ASN A 84 0.11 -12.85 21.08
C ASN A 84 0.45 -12.72 19.59
N PRO A 85 0.32 -13.78 18.79
CA PRO A 85 0.39 -13.67 17.34
C PRO A 85 -0.71 -12.74 16.80
N ILE A 86 -0.41 -12.01 15.72
CA ILE A 86 -1.39 -11.22 14.99
C ILE A 86 -1.52 -11.74 13.57
N ALA A 87 -2.74 -11.63 13.03
CA ALA A 87 -3.05 -11.91 11.64
C ALA A 87 -3.52 -10.61 10.95
N TYR A 88 -3.00 -10.32 9.77
CA TYR A 88 -3.30 -9.13 8.98
C TYR A 88 -3.28 -9.45 7.50
N GLY A 89 -3.81 -8.57 6.66
CA GLY A 89 -3.91 -8.76 5.21
C GLY A 89 -3.42 -7.59 4.40
N GLU A 90 -3.61 -7.71 3.08
CA GLU A 90 -3.29 -6.65 2.11
C GLU A 90 -4.38 -5.58 2.01
N ALA A 91 -5.57 -5.87 2.56
CA ALA A 91 -6.69 -4.94 2.52
C ALA A 91 -6.41 -3.68 3.34
N TYR A 92 -6.73 -2.53 2.76
CA TYR A 92 -6.68 -1.25 3.43
C TYR A 92 -7.84 -0.35 2.98
N GLU A 93 -8.11 0.65 3.78
CA GLU A 93 -9.00 1.76 3.43
C GLU A 93 -8.19 3.05 3.36
N LEU A 94 -8.48 3.87 2.36
CA LEU A 94 -7.86 5.19 2.21
C LEU A 94 -8.89 6.27 2.48
N TYR A 95 -8.49 7.29 3.22
CA TYR A 95 -9.34 8.44 3.55
C TYR A 95 -8.61 9.74 3.22
N ARG A 96 -9.37 10.78 2.90
CA ARG A 96 -8.90 12.16 2.75
C ARG A 96 -9.54 13.03 3.82
N LEU A 97 -8.77 13.93 4.40
CA LEU A 97 -9.29 14.92 5.34
C LEU A 97 -9.88 16.10 4.56
N LYS A 98 -11.19 16.27 4.62
CA LYS A 98 -11.90 17.37 4.00
C LYS A 98 -12.80 18.05 5.03
N ASP A 99 -12.71 19.37 5.17
CA ASP A 99 -13.52 20.16 6.11
C ASP A 99 -13.50 19.61 7.54
N GLY A 100 -12.34 19.09 7.98
CA GLY A 100 -12.14 18.51 9.31
C GLY A 100 -12.70 17.09 9.50
N LYS A 101 -13.22 16.45 8.44
CA LYS A 101 -13.77 15.09 8.47
C LYS A 101 -13.00 14.16 7.55
N TRP A 102 -12.86 12.90 7.97
CA TRP A 102 -12.27 11.86 7.15
C TRP A 102 -13.32 11.29 6.20
N GLU A 103 -13.14 11.51 4.90
CA GLU A 103 -13.96 10.96 3.83
C GLU A 103 -13.24 9.76 3.20
N LYS A 104 -13.93 8.62 3.12
CA LYS A 104 -13.38 7.41 2.50
C LYS A 104 -13.26 7.61 0.99
N ILE A 105 -12.10 7.24 0.45
CA ILE A 105 -11.83 7.23 -0.99
C ILE A 105 -12.12 5.82 -1.51
N ASP A 106 -12.88 5.74 -2.58
CA ASP A 106 -13.07 4.48 -3.32
C ASP A 106 -11.82 4.22 -4.18
N THR A 107 -10.93 3.38 -3.69
CA THR A 107 -9.71 2.99 -4.40
C THR A 107 -9.98 2.01 -5.54
N LYS A 108 -11.20 1.47 -5.62
CA LYS A 108 -11.60 0.43 -6.60
C LYS A 108 -10.65 -0.78 -6.64
N LEU A 109 -9.94 -1.02 -5.56
CA LEU A 109 -9.07 -2.18 -5.40
C LEU A 109 -9.86 -3.37 -4.87
N PHE A 110 -9.55 -4.51 -5.41
CA PHE A 110 -9.91 -5.81 -4.84
C PHE A 110 -8.67 -6.39 -4.17
N PHE A 111 -8.83 -6.82 -2.93
CA PHE A 111 -7.75 -7.44 -2.19
C PHE A 111 -7.98 -8.95 -2.13
N PRO A 112 -6.94 -9.77 -2.41
CA PRO A 112 -7.04 -11.19 -2.19
C PRO A 112 -7.24 -11.48 -0.69
N ASP A 113 -7.94 -12.55 -0.38
CA ASP A 113 -8.12 -13.02 1.00
C ASP A 113 -6.84 -13.75 1.48
N ILE A 114 -5.75 -12.97 1.57
CA ILE A 114 -4.46 -13.46 2.05
C ILE A 114 -4.27 -13.01 3.49
N CYS A 115 -3.91 -13.96 4.34
CA CYS A 115 -3.63 -13.73 5.75
C CYS A 115 -2.13 -13.92 6.02
N TYR A 116 -1.48 -12.89 6.52
CA TYR A 116 -0.11 -12.92 7.04
C TYR A 116 -0.15 -13.02 8.56
N CYS A 117 0.77 -13.78 9.13
CA CYS A 117 0.87 -13.91 10.59
C CYS A 117 2.23 -13.42 11.08
N ILE A 118 2.24 -12.69 12.19
CA ILE A 118 3.45 -12.23 12.89
C ILE A 118 3.37 -12.72 14.33
N ASN A 119 4.35 -13.54 14.74
CA ASN A 119 4.47 -13.98 16.12
C ASN A 119 4.81 -12.78 17.05
N SER A 120 4.47 -12.91 18.32
CA SER A 120 4.91 -11.95 19.33
C SER A 120 6.44 -11.82 19.37
N GLY A 121 6.93 -10.61 19.54
CA GLY A 121 8.35 -10.28 19.49
C GLY A 121 8.96 -10.24 18.09
N SER A 122 8.14 -10.36 17.03
CA SER A 122 8.62 -10.43 15.64
C SER A 122 8.15 -9.23 14.82
N VAL A 123 8.74 -9.09 13.64
CA VAL A 123 8.40 -8.07 12.66
C VAL A 123 7.94 -8.71 11.35
N GLY A 124 7.03 -8.06 10.66
CA GLY A 124 6.57 -8.42 9.32
C GLY A 124 6.66 -7.22 8.37
N ARG A 125 6.71 -7.46 7.09
CA ARG A 125 6.70 -6.42 6.06
C ARG A 125 5.60 -6.68 5.06
N ILE A 126 4.99 -5.59 4.60
CA ILE A 126 3.95 -5.60 3.58
C ILE A 126 4.03 -4.34 2.75
N SER A 127 3.61 -4.41 1.51
CA SER A 127 3.53 -3.25 0.62
C SER A 127 2.06 -2.94 0.34
N TYR A 128 1.66 -1.69 0.54
CA TYR A 128 0.34 -1.19 0.17
C TYR A 128 0.48 -0.30 -1.05
N THR A 129 -0.26 -0.60 -2.09
CA THR A 129 -0.25 0.16 -3.34
C THR A 129 -1.44 1.11 -3.37
N ILE A 130 -1.17 2.42 -3.45
CA ILE A 130 -2.19 3.44 -3.68
C ILE A 130 -2.22 3.71 -5.17
N PRO A 131 -3.35 3.43 -5.84
CA PRO A 131 -3.46 3.60 -7.29
C PRO A 131 -3.34 5.06 -7.71
N GLY A 132 -2.68 5.32 -8.80
CA GLY A 132 -2.49 6.68 -9.34
C GLY A 132 -3.80 7.41 -9.65
N HIS A 133 -4.86 6.67 -10.02
CA HIS A 133 -6.17 7.26 -10.28
C HIS A 133 -6.84 7.89 -9.05
N VAL A 134 -6.37 7.60 -7.84
CA VAL A 134 -6.82 8.28 -6.62
C VAL A 134 -6.54 9.77 -6.68
N GLY A 135 -5.49 10.20 -7.40
CA GLY A 135 -5.19 11.60 -7.63
C GLY A 135 -4.92 12.36 -6.33
N MET A 136 -3.94 11.89 -5.54
CA MET A 136 -3.58 12.56 -4.28
C MET A 136 -3.09 13.99 -4.54
N ILE A 137 -3.59 14.95 -3.75
CA ILE A 137 -3.40 16.39 -3.96
C ILE A 137 -2.35 16.91 -2.97
N ALA A 138 -1.41 17.73 -3.45
CA ALA A 138 -0.42 18.38 -2.59
C ALA A 138 -1.07 19.31 -1.57
N GLY A 139 -0.56 19.29 -0.36
CA GLY A 139 -1.09 20.04 0.78
C GLY A 139 -2.28 19.38 1.47
N GLU A 140 -2.83 18.30 0.91
CA GLU A 140 -3.92 17.56 1.54
C GLU A 140 -3.42 16.41 2.42
N ARG A 141 -4.25 16.07 3.42
CA ARG A 141 -3.95 15.01 4.39
C ARG A 141 -4.76 13.77 4.10
N TYR A 142 -4.10 12.64 4.21
CA TYR A 142 -4.65 11.32 3.97
C TYR A 142 -4.44 10.42 5.18
N ARG A 143 -5.26 9.38 5.28
CA ARG A 143 -5.14 8.30 6.26
C ARG A 143 -5.27 6.96 5.55
N LEU A 144 -4.23 6.13 5.66
CA LEU A 144 -4.29 4.72 5.30
C LEU A 144 -4.66 3.93 6.57
N GLN A 145 -5.73 3.16 6.51
CA GLN A 145 -6.22 2.34 7.61
C GLN A 145 -6.17 0.88 7.21
N THR A 146 -5.52 0.07 8.03
CA THR A 146 -5.41 -1.38 7.86
C THR A 146 -6.02 -2.10 9.06
N GLU A 147 -6.30 -3.37 8.91
CA GLU A 147 -6.94 -4.17 9.95
C GLU A 147 -6.05 -5.35 10.33
N PHE A 148 -6.13 -5.75 11.59
CA PHE A 148 -5.47 -6.93 12.12
C PHE A 148 -6.31 -7.58 13.22
N ARG A 149 -6.02 -8.83 13.55
CA ARG A 149 -6.66 -9.58 14.63
C ARG A 149 -5.61 -10.29 15.45
N PHE A 150 -5.85 -10.47 16.72
CA PHE A 150 -5.11 -11.44 17.52
C PHE A 150 -5.53 -12.86 17.15
N GLN A 151 -4.56 -13.76 17.12
CA GLN A 151 -4.79 -15.18 16.88
C GLN A 151 -4.43 -15.99 18.13
N TYR A 152 -5.33 -16.85 18.56
CA TYR A 152 -5.11 -17.79 19.67
C TYR A 152 -5.49 -19.19 19.20
N GLY A 153 -4.48 -20.00 18.84
CA GLY A 153 -4.72 -21.26 18.16
C GLY A 153 -5.43 -21.04 16.83
N ASP A 154 -6.59 -21.66 16.63
CA ASP A 154 -7.40 -21.53 15.43
C ASP A 154 -8.48 -20.43 15.55
N GLU A 155 -8.55 -19.70 16.68
CA GLU A 155 -9.55 -18.66 16.90
C GLU A 155 -8.99 -17.27 16.59
N TYR A 156 -9.82 -16.43 15.97
CA TYR A 156 -9.55 -15.02 15.70
C TYR A 156 -10.46 -14.13 16.53
N PHE A 157 -9.86 -13.09 17.11
CA PHE A 157 -10.57 -12.16 17.97
C PHE A 157 -11.01 -10.89 17.22
N GLU A 158 -11.46 -9.92 18.00
CA GLU A 158 -11.96 -8.64 17.49
C GLU A 158 -11.01 -8.01 16.45
N LEU A 159 -11.64 -7.40 15.46
CA LEU A 159 -10.94 -6.67 14.40
C LEU A 159 -10.42 -5.34 14.96
N LEU A 160 -9.12 -5.18 14.96
CA LEU A 160 -8.42 -3.98 15.41
C LEU A 160 -7.85 -3.22 14.21
N LYS A 161 -7.56 -1.95 14.39
CA LYS A 161 -7.14 -1.07 13.29
C LYS A 161 -5.80 -0.41 13.58
N ASN A 162 -5.02 -0.29 12.53
CA ASN A 162 -3.88 0.60 12.46
C ASN A 162 -4.19 1.75 11.49
N ARG A 163 -3.76 2.97 11.84
CA ARG A 163 -4.01 4.18 11.07
C ARG A 163 -2.72 4.94 10.86
N LEU A 164 -2.39 5.21 9.61
CA LEU A 164 -1.23 6.02 9.21
C LEU A 164 -1.73 7.33 8.58
N GLU A 165 -1.44 8.44 9.23
CA GLU A 165 -1.75 9.76 8.69
C GLU A 165 -0.52 10.36 8.00
N PHE A 166 -0.73 10.92 6.83
CA PHE A 166 0.30 11.55 6.04
C PHE A 166 -0.24 12.72 5.23
N GLU A 167 0.65 13.62 4.85
CA GLU A 167 0.41 14.75 3.98
C GLU A 167 1.20 14.56 2.68
N VAL A 168 0.62 14.93 1.57
CA VAL A 168 1.30 14.99 0.28
C VAL A 168 2.00 16.33 0.18
N VAL A 169 3.33 16.37 0.34
CA VAL A 169 4.10 17.64 0.33
C VAL A 169 4.52 18.07 -1.07
N LYS A 170 4.53 17.14 -2.02
CA LYS A 170 4.70 17.41 -3.44
C LYS A 170 3.58 16.70 -4.19
N ALA A 171 2.83 17.44 -5.01
CA ALA A 171 2.02 16.77 -6.01
C ALA A 171 3.00 16.04 -6.93
N THR A 172 2.85 14.74 -7.03
CA THR A 172 3.23 14.12 -8.27
C THR A 172 2.23 14.64 -9.27
N GLU A 173 2.66 15.49 -10.19
CA GLU A 173 1.87 15.71 -11.39
C GLU A 173 1.87 14.37 -12.15
N TYR A 174 1.03 13.44 -11.70
CA TYR A 174 0.65 12.31 -12.51
C TYR A 174 -0.29 12.83 -13.60
N ILE A 175 0.32 13.46 -14.56
CA ILE A 175 -0.32 13.65 -15.84
C ILE A 175 -0.31 12.24 -16.45
N MET A 176 -1.38 11.48 -16.21
CA MET A 176 -1.71 10.34 -17.10
C MET A 176 -1.86 10.94 -18.47
N LYS A 177 -0.79 10.90 -19.24
CA LYS A 177 -0.75 11.58 -20.53
C LYS A 177 -1.59 10.85 -21.56
N GLU A 178 -1.67 9.54 -21.42
CA GLU A 178 -2.48 8.71 -22.29
C GLU A 178 -3.17 7.61 -21.48
N ALA A 179 -4.46 7.43 -21.69
CA ALA A 179 -5.22 6.30 -21.15
C ALA A 179 -6.08 5.69 -22.26
N TYR A 180 -6.09 4.37 -22.31
CA TYR A 180 -6.83 3.63 -23.32
C TYR A 180 -7.67 2.55 -22.63
N THR A 181 -8.98 2.56 -22.88
CA THR A 181 -9.90 1.63 -22.24
C THR A 181 -10.56 0.72 -23.26
N TYR A 182 -10.51 -0.57 -23.02
CA TYR A 182 -11.32 -1.58 -23.64
C TYR A 182 -12.54 -1.86 -22.74
N ARG A 183 -13.72 -1.95 -23.35
CA ARG A 183 -14.95 -2.33 -22.67
C ARG A 183 -15.60 -3.49 -23.39
N SER A 184 -15.93 -4.53 -22.65
CA SER A 184 -16.83 -5.58 -23.09
C SER A 184 -18.20 -5.42 -22.41
N GLU A 185 -19.11 -6.32 -22.73
CA GLU A 185 -20.41 -6.40 -22.03
C GLU A 185 -20.27 -6.72 -20.53
N HIS A 186 -19.18 -7.38 -20.16
CA HIS A 186 -19.03 -7.98 -18.82
C HIS A 186 -17.92 -7.34 -17.99
N ASP A 187 -16.94 -6.67 -18.61
CA ASP A 187 -15.74 -6.17 -17.91
C ASP A 187 -15.09 -5.03 -18.70
N PHE A 188 -14.13 -4.35 -18.07
CA PHE A 188 -13.29 -3.37 -18.75
C PHE A 188 -11.84 -3.47 -18.31
N ALA A 189 -10.92 -3.16 -19.22
CA ALA A 189 -9.49 -3.07 -18.98
C ALA A 189 -8.99 -1.68 -19.39
N THR A 190 -8.06 -1.10 -18.63
CA THR A 190 -7.51 0.23 -18.92
C THR A 190 -5.99 0.20 -18.88
N LEU A 191 -5.37 0.54 -19.99
CA LEU A 191 -3.93 0.75 -20.12
C LEU A 191 -3.63 2.24 -19.95
N TYR A 192 -2.72 2.55 -19.05
CA TYR A 192 -2.18 3.90 -18.79
C TYR A 192 -0.75 3.95 -19.30
N LEU A 193 -0.40 5.00 -20.07
CA LEU A 193 0.95 5.23 -20.57
C LEU A 193 1.47 6.59 -20.09
N ASP A 194 2.72 6.60 -19.66
CA ASP A 194 3.49 7.82 -19.43
C ASP A 194 4.61 7.90 -20.49
N PRO A 195 4.43 8.68 -21.56
CA PRO A 195 5.42 8.81 -22.63
C PRO A 195 6.74 9.45 -22.20
N ASP A 196 6.74 10.30 -21.17
CA ASP A 196 7.97 10.97 -20.73
C ASP A 196 8.93 9.99 -20.06
N ASN A 197 8.40 9.02 -19.32
CA ASN A 197 9.19 8.04 -18.59
C ASN A 197 9.23 6.67 -19.28
N ASN A 198 8.44 6.48 -20.35
CA ASN A 198 8.23 5.21 -21.03
C ASN A 198 7.76 4.11 -20.04
N THR A 199 6.84 4.48 -19.13
CA THR A 199 6.25 3.57 -18.17
C THR A 199 4.77 3.32 -18.45
N PHE A 200 4.29 2.18 -18.01
CA PHE A 200 2.88 1.84 -18.10
C PHE A 200 2.36 1.28 -16.78
N SER A 201 1.05 1.37 -16.63
CA SER A 201 0.26 0.65 -15.63
C SER A 201 -0.99 0.11 -16.31
N PHE A 202 -1.41 -1.10 -15.97
CA PHE A 202 -2.48 -1.76 -16.67
C PHE A 202 -3.50 -2.37 -15.69
N SER A 203 -4.70 -1.80 -15.62
CA SER A 203 -5.84 -2.41 -14.95
C SER A 203 -6.45 -3.43 -15.89
N LEU A 204 -6.23 -4.72 -15.62
CA LEU A 204 -6.67 -5.82 -16.48
C LEU A 204 -8.18 -6.05 -16.39
N SER A 205 -8.77 -5.82 -15.21
CA SER A 205 -10.18 -6.02 -14.90
C SER A 205 -10.50 -5.32 -13.59
N VAL A 206 -11.75 -4.94 -13.36
CA VAL A 206 -12.21 -4.42 -12.06
C VAL A 206 -12.18 -5.47 -10.95
N LEU A 207 -12.16 -6.74 -11.30
CA LEU A 207 -12.07 -7.86 -10.34
C LEU A 207 -10.64 -8.36 -10.15
N SER A 208 -9.66 -7.82 -10.89
CA SER A 208 -8.27 -8.23 -10.78
C SER A 208 -7.55 -7.39 -9.73
N SER A 209 -6.95 -8.04 -8.75
CA SER A 209 -5.98 -7.43 -7.83
C SER A 209 -4.59 -7.29 -8.44
N TYR A 210 -4.34 -7.95 -9.57
CA TYR A 210 -3.09 -7.89 -10.28
C TYR A 210 -3.10 -6.72 -11.28
N TRP A 211 -2.21 -5.76 -11.05
CA TRP A 211 -2.02 -4.57 -11.87
C TRP A 211 -0.59 -4.57 -12.42
N PRO A 212 -0.38 -5.17 -13.60
CA PRO A 212 0.94 -5.14 -14.21
C PRO A 212 1.37 -3.71 -14.51
N HIS A 213 2.58 -3.40 -14.13
CA HIS A 213 3.23 -2.13 -14.38
C HIS A 213 4.68 -2.36 -14.78
N GLY A 214 5.29 -1.38 -15.43
CA GLY A 214 6.67 -1.53 -15.87
C GLY A 214 7.05 -0.51 -16.93
N ARG A 215 7.92 -0.93 -17.82
CA ARG A 215 8.34 -0.10 -18.95
C ARG A 215 7.71 -0.56 -20.24
N TYR A 216 7.47 0.37 -21.14
CA TYR A 216 7.10 0.04 -22.51
C TYR A 216 8.13 0.58 -23.51
N THR A 217 8.11 0.00 -24.69
CA THR A 217 8.85 0.47 -25.86
C THR A 217 7.89 0.63 -27.02
N GLU A 218 8.06 1.68 -27.81
CA GLU A 218 7.34 1.85 -29.06
C GLU A 218 8.28 1.60 -30.23
N LYS A 219 7.93 0.62 -31.06
CA LYS A 219 8.71 0.23 -32.24
C LYS A 219 7.80 -0.18 -33.39
N SER A 220 8.00 0.45 -34.56
CA SER A 220 7.22 0.12 -35.78
C SER A 220 5.71 0.16 -35.57
N GLY A 221 5.21 1.17 -34.83
CA GLY A 221 3.79 1.33 -34.54
C GLY A 221 3.23 0.33 -33.51
N HIS A 222 4.09 -0.41 -32.81
CA HIS A 222 3.68 -1.30 -31.74
C HIS A 222 4.20 -0.79 -30.41
N ILE A 223 3.34 -0.78 -29.41
CA ILE A 223 3.65 -0.54 -27.99
C ILE A 223 3.82 -1.91 -27.34
N ILE A 224 4.97 -2.15 -26.74
CA ILE A 224 5.31 -3.41 -26.06
C ILE A 224 5.55 -3.09 -24.59
N CYS A 225 4.60 -3.45 -23.75
CA CYS A 225 4.60 -3.27 -22.31
C CYS A 225 5.19 -4.51 -21.64
N LYS A 226 6.28 -4.37 -20.87
CA LYS A 226 6.89 -5.47 -20.11
C LYS A 226 6.70 -5.23 -18.62
N ALA A 227 6.03 -6.15 -17.94
CA ALA A 227 5.83 -6.07 -16.51
C ALA A 227 7.17 -6.11 -15.75
N ALA A 228 7.30 -5.26 -14.74
CA ALA A 228 8.49 -5.18 -13.89
C ALA A 228 8.47 -6.19 -12.75
N ASP A 229 7.34 -6.86 -12.53
CA ASP A 229 7.22 -7.98 -11.63
C ASP A 229 7.90 -9.22 -12.26
N ASN A 230 8.21 -10.20 -11.47
CA ASN A 230 8.89 -11.41 -11.95
C ASN A 230 7.98 -12.36 -12.73
N THR A 231 6.79 -11.94 -13.17
CA THR A 231 5.86 -12.78 -13.93
C THR A 231 6.29 -13.01 -15.37
N GLY A 232 7.11 -12.09 -15.92
CA GLY A 232 7.51 -12.10 -17.32
C GLY A 232 6.39 -11.68 -18.29
N ASN A 233 5.27 -11.16 -17.78
CA ASN A 233 4.14 -10.75 -18.59
C ASN A 233 4.51 -9.62 -19.55
N THR A 234 4.01 -9.75 -20.77
CA THR A 234 4.20 -8.77 -21.85
C THR A 234 2.87 -8.53 -22.54
N TYR A 235 2.55 -7.28 -22.81
CA TYR A 235 1.33 -6.88 -23.50
C TYR A 235 1.72 -6.04 -24.71
N THR A 236 1.24 -6.44 -25.89
CA THR A 236 1.56 -5.79 -27.16
C THR A 236 0.32 -5.18 -27.76
N PHE A 237 0.44 -3.94 -28.17
CA PHE A 237 -0.63 -3.21 -28.85
C PHE A 237 -0.11 -2.60 -30.14
N ARG A 238 -0.92 -2.59 -31.19
CA ARG A 238 -0.65 -1.79 -32.38
C ARG A 238 -1.28 -0.41 -32.16
N ARG A 239 -0.50 0.66 -32.30
CA ARG A 239 -0.99 2.02 -32.18
C ARG A 239 -1.75 2.42 -33.44
N GLU A 240 -2.92 2.95 -33.26
CA GLU A 240 -3.72 3.63 -34.28
C GLU A 240 -3.90 5.11 -33.85
N LYS A 241 -4.59 5.91 -34.68
CA LYS A 241 -4.67 7.37 -34.43
C LYS A 241 -5.17 7.71 -33.01
N ASP A 242 -6.29 7.15 -32.60
CA ASP A 242 -6.96 7.47 -31.32
C ASP A 242 -7.25 6.20 -30.50
N SER A 243 -6.53 5.12 -30.79
CA SER A 243 -6.78 3.82 -30.16
C SER A 243 -5.54 2.92 -30.20
N LEU A 244 -5.60 1.87 -29.40
CA LEU A 244 -4.64 0.78 -29.40
C LEU A 244 -5.37 -0.51 -29.71
N VAL A 245 -4.82 -1.32 -30.61
CA VAL A 245 -5.37 -2.62 -31.00
C VAL A 245 -4.54 -3.71 -30.35
N PHE A 246 -5.14 -4.54 -29.52
CA PHE A 246 -4.47 -5.61 -28.80
C PHE A 246 -3.99 -6.71 -29.76
N VAL A 247 -2.75 -7.18 -29.56
CA VAL A 247 -2.12 -8.23 -30.36
C VAL A 247 -1.92 -9.46 -29.49
N ALA A 248 -2.94 -10.33 -29.42
CA ALA A 248 -2.97 -11.47 -28.51
C ALA A 248 -1.83 -12.47 -28.76
N GLY A 249 -1.48 -12.73 -30.02
CA GLY A 249 -0.41 -13.68 -30.38
C GLY A 249 1.00 -13.27 -29.94
N ARG A 250 1.15 -12.05 -29.37
CA ARG A 250 2.42 -11.50 -28.82
C ARG A 250 2.28 -11.00 -27.41
N SER A 251 1.22 -11.39 -26.72
CA SER A 251 0.85 -10.85 -25.40
C SER A 251 0.53 -11.96 -24.44
N SER A 252 0.74 -11.67 -23.16
CA SER A 252 0.12 -12.41 -22.07
C SER A 252 -1.39 -12.20 -22.11
N GLU A 253 -2.14 -13.15 -21.60
CA GLU A 253 -3.59 -13.08 -21.54
C GLU A 253 -4.06 -11.89 -20.70
N ILE A 254 -5.09 -11.19 -21.16
CA ILE A 254 -5.83 -10.20 -20.39
C ILE A 254 -7.15 -10.86 -20.00
N PRO A 255 -7.28 -11.36 -18.75
CA PRO A 255 -8.48 -12.07 -18.33
C PRO A 255 -9.69 -11.15 -18.32
N GLN A 256 -10.85 -11.69 -18.71
CA GLN A 256 -12.13 -11.04 -18.56
C GLN A 256 -12.97 -11.77 -17.51
N TRP A 257 -13.73 -11.03 -16.75
CA TRP A 257 -14.56 -11.55 -15.67
C TRP A 257 -16.01 -11.14 -15.86
N SER A 258 -16.93 -12.06 -15.54
CA SER A 258 -18.34 -11.70 -15.35
C SER A 258 -18.46 -10.98 -14.00
N LEU A 259 -18.86 -9.71 -14.04
CA LEU A 259 -19.08 -8.92 -12.82
C LEU A 259 -20.24 -9.46 -11.99
N SER A 260 -21.27 -10.05 -12.63
CA SER A 260 -22.41 -10.66 -11.96
C SER A 260 -22.04 -11.94 -11.22
N ASP A 261 -21.28 -12.81 -11.87
CA ASP A 261 -21.00 -14.16 -11.37
C ASP A 261 -19.65 -14.29 -10.68
N ARG A 262 -18.81 -13.23 -10.78
CA ARG A 262 -17.43 -13.19 -10.28
C ARG A 262 -16.57 -14.35 -10.77
N LYS A 263 -16.76 -14.73 -12.04
CA LYS A 263 -16.04 -15.84 -12.69
C LYS A 263 -15.29 -15.35 -13.90
N ALA A 264 -14.13 -15.94 -14.15
CA ALA A 264 -13.44 -15.74 -15.42
C ALA A 264 -14.28 -16.30 -16.57
N ILE A 265 -14.45 -15.49 -17.62
CA ILE A 265 -15.25 -15.82 -18.82
C ILE A 265 -14.41 -15.92 -20.08
N GLY A 266 -13.08 -15.86 -19.95
CA GLY A 266 -12.13 -15.91 -21.05
C GLY A 266 -11.12 -14.78 -21.00
N GLY A 267 -10.52 -14.46 -22.13
CA GLY A 267 -9.56 -13.37 -22.29
C GLY A 267 -9.99 -12.37 -23.37
N VAL A 268 -9.35 -11.20 -23.34
CA VAL A 268 -9.50 -10.20 -24.41
C VAL A 268 -8.98 -10.78 -25.72
N LEU A 269 -9.80 -10.73 -26.74
CA LEU A 269 -9.49 -11.33 -28.05
C LEU A 269 -8.48 -10.49 -28.84
N ASP A 270 -7.80 -11.16 -29.78
CA ASP A 270 -6.95 -10.49 -30.76
C ASP A 270 -7.76 -9.45 -31.55
N GLY A 271 -7.15 -8.31 -31.80
CA GLY A 271 -7.82 -7.21 -32.49
C GLY A 271 -8.76 -6.35 -31.60
N ALA A 272 -8.89 -6.65 -30.31
CA ALA A 272 -9.69 -5.82 -29.41
C ALA A 272 -9.17 -4.38 -29.37
N VAL A 273 -10.08 -3.42 -29.46
CA VAL A 273 -9.77 -2.00 -29.56
C VAL A 273 -9.86 -1.31 -28.20
N PHE A 274 -8.76 -0.74 -27.76
CA PHE A 274 -8.64 0.12 -26.58
C PHE A 274 -8.74 1.57 -27.03
N VAL A 275 -9.83 2.24 -26.70
CA VAL A 275 -10.12 3.60 -27.15
C VAL A 275 -9.49 4.61 -26.18
N ALA A 276 -8.86 5.65 -26.74
CA ALA A 276 -8.32 6.75 -25.94
C ALA A 276 -9.41 7.39 -25.08
N VAL A 277 -9.10 7.50 -23.79
CA VAL A 277 -9.94 8.26 -22.86
C VAL A 277 -9.43 9.70 -22.85
N PRO A 278 -10.27 10.71 -23.15
CA PRO A 278 -9.85 12.10 -23.08
C PRO A 278 -9.33 12.41 -21.68
N THR A 279 -8.04 12.68 -21.57
CA THR A 279 -7.43 13.21 -20.35
C THR A 279 -7.76 14.69 -20.24
N LYS A 280 -9.03 15.04 -20.02
CA LYS A 280 -9.37 16.38 -19.56
C LYS A 280 -8.85 16.50 -18.15
N ASN A 281 -8.15 17.61 -17.87
CA ASN A 281 -7.67 18.02 -16.54
C ASN A 281 -8.53 17.45 -15.43
N ASN A 282 -7.97 16.47 -14.70
CA ASN A 282 -8.71 15.57 -13.81
C ASN A 282 -9.28 16.30 -12.61
N HIS A 283 -10.41 16.94 -12.79
CA HIS A 283 -11.41 17.11 -11.73
C HIS A 283 -12.38 15.91 -11.80
N TRP A 284 -11.92 14.73 -11.39
CA TRP A 284 -12.80 13.61 -11.03
C TRP A 284 -13.31 13.84 -9.61
N CYS A 285 -14.01 14.92 -9.40
CA CYS A 285 -14.91 15.09 -8.26
C CYS A 285 -15.85 16.22 -8.58
N THR A 286 -17.05 15.90 -8.64
CA THR A 286 -18.31 16.58 -8.52
C THR A 286 -19.22 16.29 -9.69
N THR A 287 -20.12 15.34 -9.48
CA THR A 287 -21.54 15.68 -9.60
C THR A 287 -22.36 14.56 -8.97
N SER A 288 -23.12 15.03 -7.98
CA SER A 288 -24.39 14.55 -7.39
C SER A 288 -24.48 13.09 -7.01
#